data_ce455cf04891aa9f5091860aee038342
#
_entry.id   ce455cf04891aa9f5091860aee038342
#
_cell.length_a   1.000
_cell.length_b   1.000
_cell.length_c   1.000
_cell.angle_alpha   90.00
_cell.angle_beta   90.00
_cell.angle_gamma   90.00
#
_symmetry.space_group_name_H-M   'P 1'
#
loop_
_entity.id
_entity.type
_entity.pdbx_description
1 polymer ?
#
loop_
_entity_poly.entity_id
_entity_poly.type
_entity_poly.pdbx_seq_one_letter_code
_entity_poly.pdbx_strand_id
1 'polypeptide(L)'
;MASRFDNLSATDKLKIQKNIQADKTSLFFAVQLLFDTDTIRIWNGTQDLSLGGQTYLGAGDLLSISSTEDTSELSSAGMSLALSGMNEEIIDLALAENYQNRHVIIHMGFLSGNNEVASSFILFKGRIMNMSISDGPSTNTISVELENRLIDFSRPTNLRYTRASQQNLFAGDKGLDFVQALQEALINWGPTRAGRGSGGGPSGGDDPLETRQILE
;
A
#
# COMPACT_ATOMS: atom_id res chain seq x y z
N MET A 1 -3.36 -18.01 -10.11
CA MET A 1 -2.90 -16.61 -10.14
C MET A 1 -3.65 -15.89 -11.24
N ALA A 2 -4.49 -14.89 -10.91
CA ALA A 2 -5.18 -14.12 -11.95
C ALA A 2 -4.15 -13.24 -12.66
N SER A 3 -4.03 -13.39 -13.96
CA SER A 3 -3.17 -12.52 -14.78
C SER A 3 -3.69 -11.08 -14.72
N ARG A 4 -2.80 -10.08 -14.78
CA ARG A 4 -3.18 -8.65 -14.91
C ARG A 4 -4.19 -8.40 -16.02
N PHE A 5 -4.25 -9.29 -16.99
CA PHE A 5 -5.16 -9.25 -18.12
C PHE A 5 -6.54 -9.88 -17.84
N ASP A 6 -6.72 -10.58 -16.73
CA ASP A 6 -7.97 -11.28 -16.46
C ASP A 6 -9.16 -10.33 -16.23
N ASN A 7 -8.90 -9.13 -15.73
CA ASN A 7 -9.91 -8.09 -15.51
C ASN A 7 -10.30 -7.31 -16.77
N LEU A 8 -9.64 -7.58 -17.89
CA LEU A 8 -9.95 -6.90 -19.17
C LEU A 8 -11.08 -7.64 -19.89
N SER A 9 -11.90 -6.87 -20.61
CA SER A 9 -12.93 -7.46 -21.46
C SER A 9 -12.30 -8.33 -22.57
N ALA A 10 -13.03 -9.30 -23.07
CA ALA A 10 -12.55 -10.14 -24.17
C ALA A 10 -12.17 -9.30 -25.41
N THR A 11 -12.88 -8.22 -25.65
CA THR A 11 -12.63 -7.28 -26.74
C THR A 11 -11.30 -6.53 -26.55
N ASP A 12 -10.99 -6.11 -25.32
CA ASP A 12 -9.75 -5.40 -25.02
C ASP A 12 -8.54 -6.33 -25.07
N LYS A 13 -8.69 -7.57 -24.62
CA LYS A 13 -7.65 -8.61 -24.78
C LYS A 13 -7.31 -8.83 -26.24
N LEU A 14 -8.30 -8.94 -27.12
CA LEU A 14 -8.10 -9.09 -28.56
C LEU A 14 -7.42 -7.87 -29.18
N LYS A 15 -7.80 -6.65 -28.78
CA LYS A 15 -7.15 -5.41 -29.25
C LYS A 15 -5.69 -5.36 -28.87
N ILE A 16 -5.38 -5.68 -27.60
CA ILE A 16 -3.99 -5.74 -27.11
C ILE A 16 -3.19 -6.76 -27.90
N GLN A 17 -3.73 -7.96 -28.09
CA GLN A 17 -3.06 -9.04 -28.81
C GLN A 17 -2.81 -8.65 -30.28
N LYS A 18 -3.77 -8.01 -30.93
CA LYS A 18 -3.62 -7.50 -32.30
C LYS A 18 -2.53 -6.42 -32.38
N ASN A 19 -2.48 -5.52 -31.41
CA ASN A 19 -1.49 -4.43 -31.38
C ASN A 19 -0.08 -4.96 -31.10
N ILE A 20 0.09 -6.00 -30.27
CA ILE A 20 1.38 -6.65 -30.05
C ILE A 20 1.91 -7.33 -31.33
N GLN A 21 1.01 -7.82 -32.18
CA GLN A 21 1.36 -8.47 -33.44
C GLN A 21 1.55 -7.51 -34.62
N ALA A 22 1.24 -6.23 -34.44
CA ALA A 22 1.36 -5.23 -35.49
C ALA A 22 2.81 -4.73 -35.61
N ASP A 23 3.31 -4.65 -36.85
CA ASP A 23 4.69 -4.26 -37.18
C ASP A 23 5.07 -2.81 -36.81
N LYS A 24 4.06 -1.95 -36.56
CA LYS A 24 4.24 -0.54 -36.22
C LYS A 24 3.28 -0.16 -35.09
N THR A 25 3.70 -0.47 -33.89
CA THR A 25 2.91 -0.10 -32.69
C THR A 25 3.73 0.83 -31.82
N SER A 26 3.22 2.03 -31.57
CA SER A 26 3.82 2.96 -30.62
C SER A 26 3.34 2.63 -29.21
N LEU A 27 4.25 2.22 -28.36
CA LEU A 27 3.99 1.98 -26.94
C LEU A 27 4.02 3.28 -26.18
N PHE A 28 3.08 3.47 -25.26
CA PHE A 28 3.11 4.61 -24.35
C PHE A 28 2.98 4.17 -22.89
N PHE A 29 3.52 5.00 -22.03
CA PHE A 29 3.33 4.92 -20.58
C PHE A 29 2.71 6.21 -20.09
N ALA A 30 1.72 6.09 -19.20
CA ALA A 30 1.09 7.22 -18.56
C ALA A 30 1.01 6.99 -17.06
N VAL A 31 1.35 8.02 -16.31
CA VAL A 31 1.44 7.99 -14.84
C VAL A 31 0.42 8.96 -14.28
N GLN A 32 -0.31 8.51 -13.29
CA GLN A 32 -1.22 9.31 -12.51
C GLN A 32 -0.78 9.28 -11.04
N LEU A 33 -0.42 10.44 -10.52
CA LEU A 33 -0.06 10.65 -9.11
C LEU A 33 -1.22 11.36 -8.44
N LEU A 34 -1.80 10.75 -7.43
CA LEU A 34 -2.95 11.28 -6.70
C LEU A 34 -2.48 11.92 -5.40
N PHE A 35 -2.33 13.23 -5.39
CA PHE A 35 -2.07 14.03 -4.20
C PHE A 35 -3.38 14.43 -3.51
N ASP A 36 -3.29 15.10 -2.36
CA ASP A 36 -4.49 15.51 -1.62
C ASP A 36 -5.22 16.66 -2.30
N THR A 37 -4.49 17.64 -2.82
CA THR A 37 -5.07 18.85 -3.45
C THR A 37 -5.31 18.65 -4.92
N ASP A 38 -4.43 17.92 -5.64
CA ASP A 38 -4.51 17.76 -7.08
C ASP A 38 -4.08 16.36 -7.55
N THR A 39 -4.32 16.08 -8.81
CA THR A 39 -3.90 14.85 -9.46
C THR A 39 -3.04 15.17 -10.67
N ILE A 40 -1.77 14.82 -10.59
CA ILE A 40 -0.83 14.96 -11.69
C ILE A 40 -1.02 13.81 -12.65
N ARG A 41 -1.21 14.11 -13.94
CA ARG A 41 -1.33 13.15 -15.03
C ARG A 41 -0.34 13.49 -16.10
N ILE A 42 0.63 12.61 -16.30
CA ILE A 42 1.70 12.78 -17.28
C ILE A 42 1.87 11.52 -18.11
N TRP A 43 2.40 11.66 -19.29
CA TRP A 43 2.74 10.55 -20.17
C TRP A 43 4.02 10.83 -20.97
N ASN A 44 4.61 9.79 -21.54
CA ASN A 44 5.90 9.87 -22.22
C ASN A 44 5.88 10.46 -23.64
N GLY A 45 4.81 11.10 -24.04
CA GLY A 45 4.75 11.83 -25.29
C GLY A 45 4.90 13.33 -25.11
N THR A 46 4.85 14.08 -26.23
CA THR A 46 5.07 15.53 -26.27
C THR A 46 3.79 16.35 -26.31
N GLN A 47 2.67 15.73 -26.71
CA GLN A 47 1.36 16.38 -26.80
C GLN A 47 0.44 15.85 -25.70
N ASP A 48 -0.68 16.52 -25.49
CA ASP A 48 -1.69 16.02 -24.55
C ASP A 48 -2.35 14.72 -25.06
N LEU A 49 -2.54 13.79 -24.16
CA LEU A 49 -3.16 12.49 -24.44
C LEU A 49 -4.48 12.36 -23.67
N SER A 50 -5.55 12.00 -24.36
CA SER A 50 -6.81 11.67 -23.72
C SER A 50 -6.88 10.17 -23.41
N LEU A 51 -6.91 9.84 -22.12
CA LEU A 51 -6.98 8.46 -21.64
C LEU A 51 -8.10 8.31 -20.60
N GLY A 52 -9.11 7.50 -20.91
CA GLY A 52 -10.23 7.26 -20.00
C GLY A 52 -11.04 8.51 -19.67
N GLY A 53 -11.13 9.47 -20.57
CA GLY A 53 -11.83 10.74 -20.34
C GLY A 53 -11.04 11.76 -19.51
N GLN A 54 -9.77 11.48 -19.22
CA GLN A 54 -8.84 12.37 -18.52
C GLN A 54 -7.73 12.81 -19.46
N THR A 55 -7.26 14.05 -19.30
CA THR A 55 -6.15 14.58 -20.07
C THR A 55 -4.84 14.33 -19.33
N TYR A 56 -3.88 13.74 -20.03
CA TYR A 56 -2.52 13.52 -19.55
C TYR A 56 -1.60 14.48 -20.30
N LEU A 57 -0.82 15.24 -19.56
CA LEU A 57 0.13 16.20 -20.13
C LEU A 57 1.33 15.46 -20.69
N GLY A 58 1.78 15.90 -21.86
CA GLY A 58 3.01 15.41 -22.46
C GLY A 58 4.22 15.86 -21.65
N ALA A 59 4.79 14.96 -20.87
CA ALA A 59 5.98 15.27 -20.07
C ALA A 59 7.28 15.17 -20.89
N GLY A 60 7.24 14.58 -22.09
CA GLY A 60 8.39 14.39 -22.98
C GLY A 60 9.48 13.47 -22.41
N ASP A 61 9.76 13.58 -21.15
CA ASP A 61 10.97 13.07 -20.49
C ASP A 61 10.69 12.09 -19.35
N LEU A 62 9.73 11.18 -19.53
CA LEU A 62 9.66 10.00 -18.71
C LEU A 62 10.88 9.13 -19.06
N LEU A 63 11.96 9.25 -18.30
CA LEU A 63 13.24 8.63 -18.62
C LEU A 63 13.17 7.11 -18.55
N SER A 64 12.63 6.59 -17.46
CA SER A 64 12.56 5.16 -17.28
C SER A 64 11.52 4.73 -16.26
N ILE A 65 10.94 3.57 -16.52
CA ILE A 65 10.18 2.79 -15.57
C ILE A 65 10.95 1.50 -15.35
N SER A 66 11.32 1.18 -14.10
CA SER A 66 11.98 -0.08 -13.81
C SER A 66 11.06 -1.27 -14.13
N SER A 67 11.66 -2.43 -14.32
CA SER A 67 10.90 -3.67 -14.38
C SER A 67 10.11 -3.87 -13.08
N THR A 68 8.89 -4.37 -13.18
CA THR A 68 8.12 -4.82 -12.05
C THR A 68 8.14 -6.34 -12.04
N GLU A 69 8.50 -6.92 -10.91
CA GLU A 69 8.45 -8.36 -10.73
C GLU A 69 7.11 -8.75 -10.10
N ASP A 70 6.41 -9.67 -10.74
CA ASP A 70 5.24 -10.32 -10.16
C ASP A 70 5.70 -11.62 -9.50
N THR A 71 5.79 -11.61 -8.18
CA THR A 71 6.05 -12.82 -7.41
C THR A 71 4.74 -13.49 -7.02
N SER A 72 4.76 -14.82 -6.91
CA SER A 72 3.63 -15.59 -6.37
C SER A 72 3.53 -15.49 -4.85
N GLU A 73 4.53 -14.93 -4.20
CA GLU A 73 4.56 -14.68 -2.77
C GLU A 73 3.85 -13.37 -2.45
N LEU A 74 3.22 -13.28 -1.27
CA LEU A 74 2.64 -12.05 -0.73
C LEU A 74 3.76 -11.10 -0.27
N SER A 75 4.68 -10.76 -1.17
CA SER A 75 5.75 -9.81 -0.90
C SER A 75 5.47 -8.48 -1.60
N SER A 76 5.86 -7.39 -0.97
CA SER A 76 5.80 -6.07 -1.60
C SER A 76 6.83 -6.03 -2.72
N ALA A 77 6.36 -5.88 -3.95
CA ALA A 77 7.22 -5.61 -5.10
C ALA A 77 7.30 -4.09 -5.30
N GLY A 78 8.53 -3.57 -5.35
CA GLY A 78 8.80 -2.18 -5.64
C GLY A 78 8.91 -1.91 -7.14
N MET A 79 8.70 -0.66 -7.52
CA MET A 79 8.97 -0.13 -8.85
C MET A 79 9.59 1.25 -8.69
N SER A 80 10.59 1.57 -9.49
CA SER A 80 11.12 2.93 -9.54
C SER A 80 10.75 3.60 -10.86
N LEU A 81 10.45 4.89 -10.76
CA LEU A 81 10.09 5.75 -11.86
C LEU A 81 11.07 6.93 -11.85
N ALA A 82 11.71 7.20 -12.97
CA ALA A 82 12.53 8.38 -13.13
C ALA A 82 11.91 9.32 -14.17
N LEU A 83 11.69 10.56 -13.74
CA LEU A 83 11.12 11.64 -14.53
C LEU A 83 12.18 12.73 -14.69
N SER A 84 12.40 13.20 -15.91
CA SER A 84 13.34 14.27 -16.22
C SER A 84 12.61 15.42 -16.93
N GLY A 85 13.22 16.62 -16.90
CA GLY A 85 12.69 17.77 -17.64
C GLY A 85 11.31 18.23 -17.20
N MET A 86 10.88 17.90 -15.98
CA MET A 86 9.54 18.25 -15.50
C MET A 86 9.36 19.75 -15.40
N ASN A 87 8.14 20.17 -15.70
CA ASN A 87 7.68 21.53 -15.48
C ASN A 87 7.87 21.92 -14.01
N GLU A 88 8.31 23.14 -13.76
CA GLU A 88 8.54 23.70 -12.41
C GLU A 88 7.30 23.57 -11.51
N GLU A 89 6.10 23.72 -12.08
CA GLU A 89 4.84 23.53 -11.36
C GLU A 89 4.67 22.11 -10.76
N ILE A 90 5.16 21.09 -11.44
CA ILE A 90 5.06 19.70 -10.96
C ILE A 90 6.08 19.46 -9.84
N ILE A 91 7.26 20.07 -9.96
CA ILE A 91 8.29 20.02 -8.91
C ILE A 91 7.79 20.74 -7.65
N ASP A 92 7.22 21.91 -7.81
CA ASP A 92 6.69 22.71 -6.70
C ASP A 92 5.56 21.96 -5.98
N LEU A 93 4.64 21.35 -6.72
CA LEU A 93 3.55 20.55 -6.14
C LEU A 93 4.09 19.32 -5.41
N ALA A 94 5.08 18.64 -6.00
CA ALA A 94 5.71 17.47 -5.38
C ALA A 94 6.49 17.81 -4.10
N LEU A 95 7.04 19.04 -4.00
CA LEU A 95 7.75 19.52 -2.82
C LEU A 95 6.81 20.09 -1.75
N ALA A 96 5.72 20.73 -2.16
CA ALA A 96 4.78 21.40 -1.25
C ALA A 96 3.86 20.41 -0.52
N GLU A 97 3.56 19.28 -1.12
CA GLU A 97 2.64 18.30 -0.56
C GLU A 97 3.33 17.09 0.06
N ASN A 98 2.61 16.44 0.99
CA ASN A 98 3.06 15.18 1.54
C ASN A 98 2.85 14.07 0.49
N TYR A 99 3.92 13.70 -0.21
CA TYR A 99 3.92 12.66 -1.23
C TYR A 99 3.90 11.23 -0.66
N GLN A 100 4.32 11.05 0.58
CA GLN A 100 4.42 9.73 1.18
C GLN A 100 3.04 9.06 1.27
N ASN A 101 3.01 7.79 0.89
CA ASN A 101 1.81 6.96 0.93
C ASN A 101 0.68 7.38 -0.04
N ARG A 102 0.94 8.28 -0.99
CA ARG A 102 -0.02 8.68 -2.02
C ARG A 102 -0.16 7.62 -3.09
N HIS A 103 -1.35 7.54 -3.66
CA HIS A 103 -1.64 6.54 -4.68
C HIS A 103 -1.02 6.89 -6.01
N VAL A 104 -0.50 5.87 -6.68
CA VAL A 104 0.02 5.97 -8.04
C VAL A 104 -0.63 4.90 -8.90
N ILE A 105 -0.99 5.30 -10.11
CA ILE A 105 -1.49 4.41 -11.15
C ILE A 105 -0.63 4.60 -12.39
N ILE A 106 -0.06 3.51 -12.88
CA ILE A 106 0.71 3.52 -14.13
C ILE A 106 -0.07 2.74 -15.18
N HIS A 107 -0.33 3.39 -16.28
CA HIS A 107 -0.96 2.82 -17.46
C HIS A 107 0.10 2.52 -18.50
N MET A 108 -0.09 1.43 -19.20
CA MET A 108 0.64 1.07 -20.41
C MET A 108 -0.36 0.85 -21.53
N GLY A 109 -0.03 1.27 -22.72
CA GLY A 109 -0.94 1.11 -23.85
C GLY A 109 -0.27 1.32 -25.20
N PHE A 110 -1.08 1.26 -26.21
CA PHE A 110 -0.69 1.36 -27.61
C PHE A 110 -1.41 2.53 -28.27
N LEU A 111 -0.66 3.31 -29.03
CA LEU A 111 -1.21 4.40 -29.81
C LEU A 111 -1.52 3.93 -31.23
N SER A 112 -2.58 4.47 -31.80
CA SER A 112 -2.84 4.41 -33.22
C SER A 112 -2.02 5.48 -33.98
N GLY A 113 -2.00 5.39 -35.30
CA GLY A 113 -1.22 6.32 -36.15
C GLY A 113 -1.54 7.82 -35.99
N ASN A 114 -2.62 8.18 -35.33
CA ASN A 114 -3.06 9.56 -35.08
C ASN A 114 -2.82 10.01 -33.60
N ASN A 115 -1.94 9.37 -32.88
CA ASN A 115 -1.70 9.66 -31.46
C ASN A 115 -2.92 9.41 -30.56
N GLU A 116 -3.89 8.64 -31.03
CA GLU A 116 -5.05 8.23 -30.24
C GLU A 116 -4.77 6.91 -29.52
N VAL A 117 -5.37 6.73 -28.34
CA VAL A 117 -5.24 5.49 -27.59
C VAL A 117 -6.00 4.36 -28.26
N ALA A 118 -5.29 3.42 -28.84
CA ALA A 118 -5.87 2.21 -29.44
C ALA A 118 -6.31 1.20 -28.38
N SER A 119 -5.48 0.99 -27.36
CA SER A 119 -5.78 0.16 -26.19
C SER A 119 -4.86 0.53 -25.04
N SER A 120 -5.34 0.36 -23.82
CA SER A 120 -4.57 0.60 -22.61
C SER A 120 -4.98 -0.35 -21.50
N PHE A 121 -4.07 -0.59 -20.58
CA PHE A 121 -4.33 -1.34 -19.37
C PHE A 121 -3.48 -0.78 -18.22
N ILE A 122 -3.87 -1.10 -17.00
CA ILE A 122 -3.13 -0.68 -15.82
C ILE A 122 -1.96 -1.63 -15.62
N LEU A 123 -0.74 -1.09 -15.73
CA LEU A 123 0.49 -1.83 -15.50
C LEU A 123 0.77 -2.00 -14.00
N PHE A 124 0.57 -0.92 -13.23
CA PHE A 124 0.90 -0.91 -11.81
C PHE A 124 -0.07 -0.03 -11.03
N LYS A 125 -0.41 -0.47 -9.82
CA LYS A 125 -1.10 0.34 -8.80
C LYS A 125 -0.37 0.19 -7.49
N GLY A 126 0.03 1.31 -6.93
CA GLY A 126 0.81 1.30 -5.70
C GLY A 126 0.74 2.62 -4.95
N ARG A 127 1.73 2.80 -4.10
CA ARG A 127 1.92 4.00 -3.28
C ARG A 127 3.32 4.53 -3.44
N ILE A 128 3.49 5.84 -3.28
CA ILE A 128 4.78 6.49 -3.23
C ILE A 128 5.42 6.21 -1.87
N MET A 129 6.61 5.63 -1.89
CA MET A 129 7.45 5.41 -0.71
C MET A 129 8.39 6.57 -0.48
N ASN A 130 9.15 6.88 -1.51
CA ASN A 130 10.18 7.89 -1.47
C ASN A 130 10.20 8.68 -2.78
N MET A 131 10.58 9.93 -2.68
CA MET A 131 10.81 10.81 -3.82
C MET A 131 12.14 11.54 -3.58
N SER A 132 13.03 11.47 -4.54
CA SER A 132 14.30 12.17 -4.51
C SER A 132 14.45 13.01 -5.76
N ILE A 133 14.94 14.23 -5.58
CA ILE A 133 15.20 15.18 -6.66
C ILE A 133 16.71 15.32 -6.77
N SER A 134 17.23 15.07 -7.96
CA SER A 134 18.64 15.29 -8.29
C SER A 134 18.73 16.44 -9.28
N ASP A 135 19.36 17.50 -8.86
CA ASP A 135 19.63 18.67 -9.68
C ASP A 135 21.01 18.53 -10.29
N GLY A 136 21.07 18.44 -11.59
CA GLY A 136 22.30 18.28 -12.35
C GLY A 136 22.53 19.46 -13.31
N PRO A 137 23.77 19.68 -13.76
CA PRO A 137 24.09 20.81 -14.64
C PRO A 137 23.41 20.77 -16.01
N SER A 138 22.87 19.65 -16.40
CA SER A 138 22.22 19.45 -17.69
C SER A 138 20.76 19.04 -17.61
N THR A 139 20.38 18.36 -16.56
CA THR A 139 19.02 17.79 -16.41
C THR A 139 18.67 17.63 -14.94
N ASN A 140 17.45 18.02 -14.60
CA ASN A 140 16.86 17.75 -13.30
C ASN A 140 16.11 16.40 -13.39
N THR A 141 16.36 15.50 -12.47
CA THR A 141 15.72 14.18 -12.46
C THR A 141 15.00 13.97 -11.14
N ILE A 142 13.75 13.59 -11.22
CA ILE A 142 12.96 13.17 -10.07
C ILE A 142 12.86 11.66 -10.10
N SER A 143 13.38 11.01 -9.07
CA SER A 143 13.24 9.56 -8.87
C SER A 143 12.16 9.29 -7.84
N VAL A 144 11.18 8.50 -8.21
CA VAL A 144 10.05 8.11 -7.36
C VAL A 144 10.10 6.61 -7.13
N GLU A 145 10.21 6.22 -5.88
CA GLU A 145 10.15 4.83 -5.46
C GLU A 145 8.70 4.48 -5.09
N LEU A 146 8.20 3.44 -5.72
CA LEU A 146 6.83 2.98 -5.60
C LEU A 146 6.79 1.60 -4.98
N GLU A 147 5.78 1.35 -4.16
CA GLU A 147 5.49 0.04 -3.61
C GLU A 147 4.07 -0.41 -3.96
N ASN A 148 3.93 -1.71 -4.14
CA ASN A 148 2.65 -2.33 -4.38
C ASN A 148 1.74 -2.18 -3.14
N ARG A 149 0.42 -2.17 -3.34
CA ARG A 149 -0.59 -2.12 -2.28
C ARG A 149 -0.48 -3.27 -1.27
N LEU A 150 0.22 -4.34 -1.58
CA LEU A 150 0.47 -5.43 -0.63
C LEU A 150 1.24 -5.00 0.61
N ILE A 151 1.98 -3.87 0.55
CA ILE A 151 2.63 -3.27 1.72
C ILE A 151 1.63 -2.94 2.84
N ASP A 152 0.36 -2.63 2.48
CA ASP A 152 -0.67 -2.32 3.46
C ASP A 152 -0.93 -3.49 4.42
N PHE A 153 -0.70 -4.75 3.99
CA PHE A 153 -0.80 -5.93 4.85
C PHE A 153 0.36 -6.07 5.83
N SER A 154 1.53 -5.51 5.49
CA SER A 154 2.71 -5.54 6.35
C SER A 154 2.72 -4.40 7.38
N ARG A 155 1.86 -3.41 7.23
CA ARG A 155 1.78 -2.27 8.14
C ARG A 155 1.02 -2.65 9.40
N PRO A 156 1.62 -2.47 10.59
CA PRO A 156 0.91 -2.71 11.83
C PRO A 156 -0.25 -1.72 11.97
N THR A 157 -1.41 -2.22 12.30
CA THR A 157 -2.57 -1.40 12.63
C THR A 157 -2.53 -1.02 14.11
N ASN A 158 -2.96 0.20 14.44
CA ASN A 158 -3.06 0.67 15.83
C ASN A 158 -4.26 0.06 16.57
N LEU A 159 -4.93 -0.92 15.99
CA LEU A 159 -6.07 -1.59 16.60
C LEU A 159 -5.58 -2.48 17.75
N ARG A 160 -6.14 -2.24 18.93
CA ARG A 160 -5.90 -3.04 20.13
C ARG A 160 -7.20 -3.70 20.55
N TYR A 161 -7.11 -4.91 21.10
CA TYR A 161 -8.25 -5.60 21.68
C TYR A 161 -8.58 -5.01 23.06
N THR A 162 -9.00 -3.74 23.09
CA THR A 162 -9.39 -3.02 24.29
C THR A 162 -10.78 -2.42 24.09
N ARG A 163 -11.50 -2.21 25.21
CA ARG A 163 -12.80 -1.51 25.20
C ARG A 163 -12.76 -0.18 24.44
N ALA A 164 -11.73 0.65 24.71
CA ALA A 164 -11.62 1.97 24.09
C ALA A 164 -11.43 1.87 22.57
N SER A 165 -10.61 0.93 22.10
CA SER A 165 -10.39 0.72 20.66
C SER A 165 -11.66 0.21 19.98
N GLN A 166 -12.41 -0.69 20.64
CA GLN A 166 -13.66 -1.21 20.10
C GLN A 166 -14.73 -0.14 20.01
N GLN A 167 -14.90 0.66 21.06
CA GLN A 167 -15.91 1.73 21.13
C GLN A 167 -15.60 2.88 20.16
N ASN A 168 -14.34 3.12 19.79
CA ASN A 168 -13.97 4.08 18.75
C ASN A 168 -14.46 3.64 17.36
N LEU A 169 -14.47 2.35 17.08
CA LEU A 169 -14.96 1.81 15.82
C LEU A 169 -16.47 1.62 15.80
N PHE A 170 -17.02 1.13 16.91
CA PHE A 170 -18.42 0.78 17.07
C PHE A 170 -18.93 1.33 18.39
N ALA A 171 -19.50 2.53 18.33
CA ALA A 171 -20.04 3.21 19.52
C ALA A 171 -21.09 2.33 20.22
N GLY A 172 -20.87 2.04 21.51
CA GLY A 172 -21.79 1.23 22.32
C GLY A 172 -21.54 -0.28 22.28
N ASP A 173 -20.57 -0.77 21.53
CA ASP A 173 -20.19 -2.18 21.57
C ASP A 173 -19.50 -2.51 22.91
N LYS A 174 -19.99 -3.56 23.57
CA LYS A 174 -19.51 -4.06 24.87
C LYS A 174 -18.73 -5.36 24.79
N GLY A 175 -18.43 -5.84 23.57
CA GLY A 175 -17.77 -7.13 23.36
C GLY A 175 -16.42 -7.27 24.06
N LEU A 176 -15.70 -6.17 24.26
CA LEU A 176 -14.38 -6.15 24.89
C LEU A 176 -14.37 -5.49 26.29
N ASP A 177 -15.55 -5.27 26.91
CA ASP A 177 -15.64 -4.62 28.23
C ASP A 177 -14.90 -5.38 29.34
N PHE A 178 -14.83 -6.71 29.22
CA PHE A 178 -14.25 -7.59 30.22
C PHE A 178 -12.79 -7.95 29.99
N VAL A 179 -12.18 -7.53 28.89
CA VAL A 179 -10.79 -7.93 28.54
C VAL A 179 -9.81 -7.50 29.63
N GLN A 180 -9.94 -6.30 30.17
CA GLN A 180 -9.05 -5.80 31.21
C GLN A 180 -9.25 -6.54 32.53
N ALA A 181 -10.49 -6.82 32.91
CA ALA A 181 -10.80 -7.58 34.14
C ALA A 181 -10.32 -9.02 34.03
N LEU A 182 -10.37 -9.64 32.85
CA LEU A 182 -9.86 -11.00 32.64
C LEU A 182 -8.33 -11.06 32.68
N GLN A 183 -7.63 -10.00 32.31
CA GLN A 183 -6.17 -9.95 32.38
C GLN A 183 -5.65 -9.98 33.82
N GLU A 184 -6.41 -9.39 34.75
CA GLU A 184 -6.06 -9.33 36.16
C GLU A 184 -6.70 -10.45 37.00
N ALA A 185 -7.60 -11.24 36.39
CA ALA A 185 -8.33 -12.27 37.08
C ALA A 185 -7.47 -13.53 37.29
N LEU A 186 -7.30 -13.94 38.54
CA LEU A 186 -6.75 -15.25 38.88
C LEU A 186 -7.76 -16.34 38.51
N ILE A 187 -7.60 -16.95 37.34
CA ILE A 187 -8.46 -18.03 36.86
C ILE A 187 -7.92 -19.34 37.46
N ASN A 188 -8.56 -19.84 38.50
CA ASN A 188 -8.26 -21.16 39.06
C ASN A 188 -8.87 -22.25 38.16
N TRP A 189 -8.02 -22.92 37.39
CA TRP A 189 -8.39 -24.07 36.59
C TRP A 189 -8.39 -25.31 37.45
N GLY A 190 -9.54 -25.76 37.95
CA GLY A 190 -9.70 -26.97 38.72
C GLY A 190 -10.83 -26.87 39.75
N PRO A 191 -11.28 -27.97 40.30
CA PRO A 191 -12.27 -27.94 41.34
C PRO A 191 -11.68 -27.23 42.57
N THR A 192 -12.27 -26.12 42.96
CA THR A 192 -12.01 -25.49 44.25
C THR A 192 -12.19 -26.56 45.30
N ARG A 193 -11.15 -26.94 46.02
CA ARG A 193 -11.24 -27.88 47.13
C ARG A 193 -12.17 -27.23 48.15
N ALA A 194 -13.46 -27.56 48.04
CA ALA A 194 -14.44 -27.13 49.01
C ALA A 194 -13.93 -27.55 50.36
N GLY A 195 -13.83 -26.61 51.28
CA GLY A 195 -13.23 -26.75 52.58
C GLY A 195 -13.69 -28.03 53.27
N ARG A 196 -12.74 -28.88 53.58
CA ARG A 196 -12.94 -29.99 54.47
C ARG A 196 -13.11 -29.36 55.87
N GLY A 197 -14.32 -29.49 56.38
CA GLY A 197 -14.73 -28.93 57.65
C GLY A 197 -13.74 -29.17 58.74
N SER A 198 -13.67 -28.20 59.62
CA SER A 198 -13.06 -28.12 60.92
C SER A 198 -13.16 -29.41 61.70
N GLY A 199 -12.06 -30.05 61.85
CA GLY A 199 -11.85 -31.05 62.91
C GLY A 199 -10.52 -30.70 63.57
N GLY A 200 -10.59 -30.24 64.80
CA GLY A 200 -9.48 -29.68 65.59
C GLY A 200 -8.33 -30.64 65.81
N GLY A 201 -7.14 -30.03 65.92
CA GLY A 201 -5.92 -30.62 66.48
C GLY A 201 -4.79 -29.60 66.43
N PRO A 202 -3.99 -29.48 67.50
CA PRO A 202 -3.19 -28.29 67.71
C PRO A 202 -1.76 -28.40 67.21
N SER A 203 -1.23 -27.21 66.91
CA SER A 203 0.14 -26.75 67.00
C SER A 203 1.25 -27.43 66.17
N GLY A 204 1.99 -26.65 65.55
CA GLY A 204 3.40 -26.82 65.29
C GLY A 204 3.89 -26.47 63.89
N GLY A 205 4.71 -25.46 63.83
CA GLY A 205 5.73 -25.36 62.80
C GLY A 205 5.53 -24.23 61.79
N ASP A 206 6.19 -23.15 62.05
CA ASP A 206 6.59 -22.10 61.13
C ASP A 206 7.29 -22.68 59.92
N ASP A 207 6.84 -22.33 58.78
CA ASP A 207 7.69 -22.34 57.59
C ASP A 207 7.31 -21.20 56.66
N PRO A 208 8.17 -20.18 56.49
CA PRO A 208 7.92 -19.08 55.58
C PRO A 208 8.33 -19.48 54.17
N LEU A 209 7.36 -19.78 53.33
CA LEU A 209 7.62 -19.96 51.90
C LEU A 209 7.96 -18.63 51.23
N GLU A 210 9.20 -18.60 50.81
CA GLU A 210 9.88 -17.61 50.03
C GLU A 210 9.04 -17.07 48.84
N THR A 211 8.93 -15.77 48.85
CA THR A 211 8.53 -14.97 47.71
C THR A 211 9.59 -15.09 46.61
N ARG A 212 9.36 -15.90 45.59
CA ARG A 212 10.13 -15.81 44.36
C ARG A 212 9.54 -14.73 43.48
N GLN A 213 10.19 -13.60 43.49
CA GLN A 213 10.13 -12.61 42.40
C GLN A 213 10.72 -13.27 41.16
N ILE A 214 9.94 -13.32 40.11
CA ILE A 214 10.47 -13.51 38.74
C ILE A 214 10.51 -12.12 38.11
N LEU A 215 11.73 -11.55 38.16
CA LEU A 215 12.17 -10.52 37.25
C LEU A 215 12.74 -11.24 36.02
N GLU A 216 12.15 -11.08 34.85
CA GLU A 216 12.79 -10.77 33.59
C GLU A 216 11.71 -10.69 32.48
#